data_440a8a9adb419e0432c3e04cbd8ed54a
#
_entry.id   440a8a9adb419e0432c3e04cbd8ed54a
#
_cell.length_a   1.000
_cell.length_b   1.000
_cell.length_c   1.000
_cell.angle_alpha   90.00
_cell.angle_beta   90.00
_cell.angle_gamma   90.00
#
_symmetry.space_group_name_H-M   'P 1'
#
loop_
_entity.id
_entity.type
_entity.pdbx_description
1 polymer ?
#
loop_
_entity_poly.entity_id
_entity_poly.type
_entity_poly.pdbx_seq_one_letter_code
_entity_poly.pdbx_strand_id
1 'polypeptide(L)'
;ERPAWLFGHRLKNCTVGAFSFWNASGHTAAYRTHFGRYTQIGESSIIGPPEHPMDWFSSHPFAFGRPQHLPSMYQVPDFARLAPDADAGPSYVDGVVNDTWIDHEAYIGAACFVKRGVRVGIGACVGARSVVTRDIPAFAMAVGSPAKVLRMRFSDAIIERLLALAWWQYDLAPHKKQVDFAQVEATLAFFEQCKAEGRLQPLRPDTYTLMRNDDQMTLAERPPLF
;
A
#
# COMPACT_ATOMS: atom_id res chain seq x y z
N GLU A 1 12.00 -1.49 1.01
CA GLU A 1 13.07 -0.54 1.35
C GLU A 1 13.13 -0.33 2.86
N ARG A 2 14.31 -0.10 3.44
CA ARG A 2 14.46 0.28 4.84
C ARG A 2 15.03 1.69 5.00
N PRO A 3 14.74 2.39 6.13
CA PRO A 3 13.96 1.86 7.27
C PRO A 3 12.46 1.81 6.96
N ALA A 4 11.76 0.81 7.52
CA ALA A 4 10.31 0.75 7.56
C ALA A 4 9.87 0.17 8.91
N TRP A 5 8.82 0.74 9.50
CA TRP A 5 8.28 0.29 10.78
C TRP A 5 7.02 -0.54 10.54
N LEU A 6 7.19 -1.87 10.46
CA LEU A 6 6.14 -2.82 10.14
C LEU A 6 5.99 -3.84 11.27
N PHE A 7 5.16 -3.55 12.24
CA PHE A 7 5.03 -4.39 13.42
C PHE A 7 3.71 -5.17 13.41
N GLY A 8 3.79 -6.51 13.51
CA GLY A 8 2.62 -7.37 13.74
C GLY A 8 1.65 -7.48 12.56
N HIS A 9 2.07 -7.24 11.32
CA HIS A 9 1.19 -7.18 10.17
C HIS A 9 1.30 -8.41 9.26
N ARG A 10 0.21 -8.71 8.57
CA ARG A 10 0.14 -9.79 7.56
C ARG A 10 0.26 -9.20 6.16
N LEU A 11 1.42 -9.41 5.53
CA LEU A 11 1.71 -8.97 4.17
C LEU A 11 1.85 -10.16 3.23
N LYS A 12 1.13 -10.14 2.11
CA LYS A 12 1.24 -11.17 1.06
C LYS A 12 1.43 -10.52 -0.30
N ASN A 13 2.59 -10.77 -0.93
CA ASN A 13 2.94 -10.19 -2.24
C ASN A 13 2.88 -8.66 -2.25
N CYS A 14 3.49 -8.01 -1.26
CA CYS A 14 3.51 -6.57 -1.13
C CYS A 14 4.92 -6.01 -1.30
N THR A 15 5.02 -4.75 -1.74
CA THR A 15 6.24 -3.95 -1.65
C THR A 15 6.02 -2.78 -0.71
N VAL A 16 7.04 -2.40 0.04
CA VAL A 16 6.95 -1.29 1.00
C VAL A 16 8.15 -0.36 0.83
N GLY A 17 7.89 0.91 0.54
CA GLY A 17 8.89 1.96 0.43
C GLY A 17 9.46 2.39 1.78
N ALA A 18 10.62 3.00 1.75
CA ALA A 18 11.32 3.47 2.94
C ALA A 18 10.50 4.49 3.75
N PHE A 19 10.77 4.54 5.05
CA PHE A 19 10.10 5.41 6.03
C PHE A 19 8.60 5.19 6.16
N SER A 20 8.07 4.07 5.65
CA SER A 20 6.68 3.69 5.90
C SER A 20 6.48 3.35 7.38
N PHE A 21 5.38 3.83 7.93
CA PHE A 21 5.05 3.66 9.35
C PHE A 21 3.65 3.06 9.50
N TRP A 22 3.58 1.89 10.15
CA TRP A 22 2.33 1.19 10.42
C TRP A 22 2.14 1.04 11.92
N ASN A 23 0.96 1.39 12.42
CA ASN A 23 0.72 1.38 13.86
C ASN A 23 0.85 -0.05 14.44
N ALA A 24 1.51 -0.15 15.58
CA ALA A 24 1.99 -1.41 16.16
C ALA A 24 0.92 -2.28 16.82
N SER A 25 -0.26 -1.74 17.13
CA SER A 25 -1.23 -2.41 17.99
C SER A 25 -2.30 -3.23 17.26
N GLY A 26 -2.29 -3.28 15.92
CA GLY A 26 -3.40 -3.84 15.18
C GLY A 26 -3.03 -4.89 14.12
N HIS A 27 -4.03 -5.68 13.76
CA HIS A 27 -3.93 -6.72 12.75
C HIS A 27 -4.24 -6.17 11.36
N THR A 28 -3.37 -5.33 10.80
CA THR A 28 -3.50 -4.89 9.41
C THR A 28 -3.09 -6.01 8.47
N ALA A 29 -3.89 -6.23 7.44
CA ALA A 29 -3.60 -7.19 6.37
C ALA A 29 -3.54 -6.50 5.02
N ALA A 30 -2.51 -6.78 4.23
CA ALA A 30 -2.38 -6.27 2.88
C ALA A 30 -2.00 -7.39 1.91
N TYR A 31 -2.59 -7.34 0.73
CA TYR A 31 -2.45 -8.35 -0.31
C TYR A 31 -2.20 -7.66 -1.65
N ARG A 32 -1.15 -8.10 -2.40
CA ARG A 32 -0.83 -7.56 -3.73
C ARG A 32 -0.90 -6.03 -3.77
N THR A 33 -0.21 -5.39 -2.80
CA THR A 33 -0.26 -3.95 -2.60
C THR A 33 1.14 -3.37 -2.65
N HIS A 34 1.29 -2.29 -3.40
CA HIS A 34 2.52 -1.52 -3.48
C HIS A 34 2.37 -0.26 -2.64
N PHE A 35 3.20 -0.16 -1.62
CA PHE A 35 3.26 1.01 -0.74
C PHE A 35 4.47 1.87 -1.14
N GLY A 36 4.21 3.14 -1.43
CA GLY A 36 5.25 4.14 -1.65
C GLY A 36 6.05 4.44 -0.38
N ARG A 37 7.01 5.34 -0.48
CA ARG A 37 7.77 5.83 0.66
C ARG A 37 6.91 6.72 1.57
N TYR A 38 7.20 6.74 2.86
CA TYR A 38 6.52 7.57 3.88
C TYR A 38 5.02 7.29 4.03
N THR A 39 4.55 6.11 3.62
CA THR A 39 3.14 5.74 3.83
C THR A 39 2.86 5.49 5.32
N GLN A 40 1.66 5.86 5.74
CA GLN A 40 1.22 5.68 7.12
C GLN A 40 -0.08 4.87 7.12
N ILE A 41 -0.08 3.72 7.80
CA ILE A 41 -1.21 2.82 7.81
C ILE A 41 -1.70 2.62 9.24
N GLY A 42 -2.95 2.98 9.48
CA GLY A 42 -3.63 2.75 10.74
C GLY A 42 -3.91 1.27 10.99
N GLU A 43 -4.05 0.93 12.26
CA GLU A 43 -4.32 -0.43 12.72
C GLU A 43 -5.62 -1.02 12.16
N SER A 44 -5.70 -2.35 12.12
CA SER A 44 -6.89 -3.12 11.74
C SER A 44 -7.42 -2.83 10.33
N SER A 45 -6.59 -2.28 9.45
CA SER A 45 -6.97 -2.03 8.06
C SER A 45 -6.78 -3.27 7.19
N ILE A 46 -7.63 -3.43 6.17
CA ILE A 46 -7.56 -4.50 5.19
C ILE A 46 -7.39 -3.86 3.81
N ILE A 47 -6.26 -4.16 3.13
CA ILE A 47 -5.88 -3.51 1.88
C ILE A 47 -5.68 -4.56 0.79
N GLY A 48 -6.38 -4.40 -0.34
CA GLY A 48 -6.27 -5.26 -1.50
C GLY A 48 -6.62 -6.73 -1.30
N PRO A 49 -7.61 -7.10 -0.45
CA PRO A 49 -7.94 -8.50 -0.22
C PRO A 49 -8.41 -9.18 -1.51
N PRO A 50 -8.29 -10.51 -1.61
CA PRO A 50 -8.86 -11.24 -2.74
C PRO A 50 -10.38 -11.06 -2.77
N GLU A 51 -10.92 -11.02 -3.99
CA GLU A 51 -12.37 -10.99 -4.25
C GLU A 51 -12.85 -12.38 -4.68
N HIS A 52 -14.16 -12.58 -4.64
CA HIS A 52 -14.84 -13.78 -5.13
C HIS A 52 -15.64 -13.45 -6.40
N PRO A 53 -15.82 -14.38 -7.33
CA PRO A 53 -16.70 -14.15 -8.49
C PRO A 53 -18.14 -14.02 -8.01
N MET A 54 -18.83 -12.99 -8.52
CA MET A 54 -20.21 -12.72 -8.14
C MET A 54 -21.21 -13.25 -9.18
N ASP A 55 -20.73 -13.61 -10.36
CA ASP A 55 -21.48 -14.06 -11.53
C ASP A 55 -21.23 -15.53 -11.92
N TRP A 56 -20.46 -16.27 -11.12
CA TRP A 56 -20.25 -17.70 -11.31
C TRP A 56 -21.33 -18.52 -10.60
N PHE A 57 -21.45 -19.80 -10.95
CA PHE A 57 -22.39 -20.74 -10.31
C PHE A 57 -22.28 -20.73 -8.79
N SER A 58 -21.07 -20.58 -8.26
CA SER A 58 -20.82 -20.45 -6.83
C SER A 58 -19.68 -19.46 -6.56
N SER A 59 -19.86 -18.64 -5.54
CA SER A 59 -18.80 -17.79 -4.98
C SER A 59 -17.89 -18.52 -3.99
N HIS A 60 -18.08 -19.84 -3.78
CA HIS A 60 -17.24 -20.64 -2.89
C HIS A 60 -15.96 -21.09 -3.60
N PRO A 61 -14.82 -21.16 -2.89
CA PRO A 61 -13.51 -21.49 -3.49
C PRO A 61 -13.46 -22.80 -4.30
N PHE A 62 -14.32 -23.77 -4.03
CA PHE A 62 -14.35 -25.01 -4.85
C PHE A 62 -14.68 -24.72 -6.32
N ALA A 63 -15.38 -23.64 -6.60
CA ALA A 63 -15.81 -23.33 -7.96
C ALA A 63 -14.81 -22.46 -8.74
N PHE A 64 -13.96 -21.69 -8.04
CA PHE A 64 -13.12 -20.69 -8.68
C PHE A 64 -11.65 -20.70 -8.24
N GLY A 65 -11.32 -21.42 -7.17
CA GLY A 65 -9.97 -21.47 -6.63
C GLY A 65 -9.14 -22.60 -7.22
N ARG A 66 -7.94 -22.73 -6.73
CA ARG A 66 -7.06 -23.89 -6.92
C ARG A 66 -6.69 -24.45 -5.56
N PRO A 67 -6.41 -25.76 -5.42
CA PRO A 67 -6.03 -26.37 -4.14
C PRO A 67 -4.88 -25.63 -3.43
N GLN A 68 -3.87 -25.18 -4.18
CA GLN A 68 -2.73 -24.45 -3.64
C GLN A 68 -3.06 -23.05 -3.09
N HIS A 69 -4.22 -22.49 -3.39
CA HIS A 69 -4.63 -21.20 -2.82
C HIS A 69 -5.12 -21.30 -1.38
N LEU A 70 -5.67 -22.47 -1.00
CA LEU A 70 -6.21 -22.77 0.32
C LEU A 70 -5.78 -24.17 0.80
N PRO A 71 -4.48 -24.46 0.87
CA PRO A 71 -3.99 -25.82 1.12
C PRO A 71 -4.51 -26.40 2.43
N SER A 72 -4.58 -25.61 3.50
CA SER A 72 -5.06 -26.08 4.81
C SER A 72 -6.53 -26.51 4.77
N MET A 73 -7.37 -25.85 3.97
CA MET A 73 -8.77 -26.20 3.84
C MET A 73 -8.92 -27.57 3.16
N TYR A 74 -8.18 -27.81 2.10
CA TYR A 74 -8.26 -29.06 1.33
C TYR A 74 -7.48 -30.24 1.95
N GLN A 75 -6.85 -30.05 3.10
CA GLN A 75 -6.36 -31.15 3.95
C GLN A 75 -7.49 -31.81 4.76
N VAL A 76 -8.63 -31.13 4.93
CA VAL A 76 -9.80 -31.70 5.60
C VAL A 76 -10.55 -32.61 4.60
N PRO A 77 -10.79 -33.92 4.93
CA PRO A 77 -11.33 -34.89 3.97
C PRO A 77 -12.61 -34.46 3.26
N ASP A 78 -13.54 -33.85 3.96
CA ASP A 78 -14.81 -33.40 3.38
C ASP A 78 -14.63 -32.25 2.39
N PHE A 79 -13.72 -31.33 2.66
CA PHE A 79 -13.36 -30.27 1.71
C PHE A 79 -12.56 -30.83 0.53
N ALA A 80 -11.68 -31.80 0.76
CA ALA A 80 -10.90 -32.43 -0.29
C ALA A 80 -11.78 -33.07 -1.39
N ARG A 81 -12.97 -33.58 -1.04
CA ARG A 81 -13.94 -34.14 -2.01
C ARG A 81 -14.48 -33.11 -2.99
N LEU A 82 -14.47 -31.84 -2.64
CA LEU A 82 -14.91 -30.71 -3.46
C LEU A 82 -13.75 -29.87 -3.96
N ALA A 83 -12.50 -30.31 -3.75
CA ALA A 83 -11.35 -29.53 -4.25
C ALA A 83 -11.42 -29.42 -5.77
N PRO A 84 -11.18 -28.22 -6.34
CA PRO A 84 -11.10 -28.08 -7.79
C PRO A 84 -9.91 -28.87 -8.32
N ASP A 85 -10.06 -29.46 -9.50
CA ASP A 85 -8.92 -30.09 -10.18
C ASP A 85 -7.84 -29.05 -10.48
N ALA A 86 -6.58 -29.44 -10.31
CA ALA A 86 -5.44 -28.55 -10.54
C ALA A 86 -5.42 -27.97 -11.96
N ASP A 87 -5.97 -28.71 -12.93
CA ASP A 87 -5.99 -28.39 -14.36
C ASP A 87 -7.37 -27.88 -14.87
N ALA A 88 -8.35 -27.73 -13.97
CA ALA A 88 -9.71 -27.30 -14.34
C ALA A 88 -9.76 -25.80 -14.65
N GLY A 89 -9.49 -25.42 -15.87
CA GLY A 89 -9.79 -24.11 -16.44
C GLY A 89 -9.06 -22.92 -15.80
N PRO A 90 -9.35 -21.69 -16.24
CA PRO A 90 -8.76 -20.49 -15.65
C PRO A 90 -9.31 -20.29 -14.23
N SER A 91 -8.42 -20.11 -13.27
CA SER A 91 -8.79 -19.70 -11.92
C SER A 91 -9.18 -18.22 -11.91
N TYR A 92 -10.31 -17.90 -11.29
CA TYR A 92 -10.69 -16.49 -11.05
C TYR A 92 -9.58 -15.73 -10.30
N VAL A 93 -8.92 -16.38 -9.35
CA VAL A 93 -7.82 -15.77 -8.58
C VAL A 93 -6.63 -15.41 -9.45
N ASP A 94 -6.31 -16.23 -10.46
CA ASP A 94 -5.22 -15.98 -11.39
C ASP A 94 -5.60 -14.93 -12.46
N GLY A 95 -6.88 -14.81 -12.78
CA GLY A 95 -7.39 -13.86 -13.76
C GLY A 95 -7.54 -12.42 -13.23
N VAL A 96 -7.73 -12.26 -11.93
CA VAL A 96 -7.83 -10.92 -11.29
C VAL A 96 -6.46 -10.44 -10.85
N VAL A 97 -5.65 -9.96 -11.80
CA VAL A 97 -4.27 -9.50 -11.59
C VAL A 97 -4.24 -7.97 -11.41
N ASN A 98 -5.06 -7.42 -10.54
CA ASN A 98 -5.03 -5.99 -10.24
C ASN A 98 -4.30 -5.75 -8.91
N ASP A 99 -3.15 -5.11 -8.98
CA ASP A 99 -2.43 -4.69 -7.78
C ASP A 99 -3.03 -3.38 -7.23
N THR A 100 -3.04 -3.26 -5.91
CA THR A 100 -3.47 -2.05 -5.20
C THR A 100 -2.27 -1.14 -4.98
N TRP A 101 -2.45 0.16 -5.10
CA TRP A 101 -1.39 1.14 -4.94
C TRP A 101 -1.72 2.13 -3.84
N ILE A 102 -0.86 2.23 -2.86
CA ILE A 102 -0.87 3.27 -1.83
C ILE A 102 0.39 4.09 -2.08
N ASP A 103 0.23 5.23 -2.73
CA ASP A 103 1.36 6.02 -3.21
C ASP A 103 2.13 6.70 -2.07
N HIS A 104 3.25 7.36 -2.41
CA HIS A 104 4.12 8.03 -1.45
C HIS A 104 3.36 8.98 -0.53
N GLU A 105 3.73 9.01 0.76
CA GLU A 105 3.15 9.91 1.77
C GLU A 105 1.62 9.75 1.99
N ALA A 106 0.99 8.73 1.40
CA ALA A 106 -0.42 8.48 1.63
C ALA A 106 -0.68 7.98 3.07
N TYR A 107 -1.75 8.47 3.67
CA TYR A 107 -2.22 8.08 4.99
C TYR A 107 -3.54 7.31 4.92
N ILE A 108 -3.57 6.13 5.47
CA ILE A 108 -4.77 5.31 5.65
C ILE A 108 -5.08 5.25 7.15
N GLY A 109 -6.22 5.79 7.54
CA GLY A 109 -6.70 5.75 8.92
C GLY A 109 -6.98 4.33 9.41
N ALA A 110 -7.23 4.18 10.70
CA ALA A 110 -7.50 2.88 11.32
C ALA A 110 -8.79 2.23 10.81
N ALA A 111 -8.81 0.91 10.76
CA ALA A 111 -9.96 0.08 10.40
C ALA A 111 -10.55 0.40 9.01
N CYS A 112 -9.71 0.81 8.07
CA CYS A 112 -10.12 1.05 6.69
C CYS A 112 -10.15 -0.25 5.88
N PHE A 113 -11.05 -0.30 4.92
CA PHE A 113 -11.05 -1.28 3.85
C PHE A 113 -10.67 -0.60 2.53
N VAL A 114 -9.65 -1.11 1.83
CA VAL A 114 -9.27 -0.64 0.50
C VAL A 114 -9.43 -1.79 -0.49
N LYS A 115 -10.36 -1.61 -1.44
CA LYS A 115 -10.65 -2.61 -2.47
C LYS A 115 -9.40 -2.90 -3.31
N ARG A 116 -9.24 -4.15 -3.74
CA ARG A 116 -8.19 -4.55 -4.68
C ARG A 116 -8.26 -3.76 -5.98
N GLY A 117 -7.10 -3.41 -6.54
CA GLY A 117 -6.99 -2.66 -7.79
C GLY A 117 -7.19 -1.15 -7.65
N VAL A 118 -7.47 -0.66 -6.46
CA VAL A 118 -7.62 0.78 -6.20
C VAL A 118 -6.25 1.44 -6.02
N ARG A 119 -6.14 2.67 -6.50
CA ARG A 119 -5.00 3.55 -6.22
C ARG A 119 -5.38 4.66 -5.25
N VAL A 120 -4.64 4.77 -4.15
CA VAL A 120 -4.67 5.92 -3.25
C VAL A 120 -3.48 6.80 -3.59
N GLY A 121 -3.73 7.97 -4.14
CA GLY A 121 -2.71 8.85 -4.72
C GLY A 121 -1.75 9.45 -3.69
N ILE A 122 -0.65 10.01 -4.19
CA ILE A 122 0.41 10.64 -3.40
C ILE A 122 -0.18 11.63 -2.41
N GLY A 123 0.23 11.55 -1.15
CA GLY A 123 -0.21 12.48 -0.11
C GLY A 123 -1.70 12.45 0.21
N ALA A 124 -2.47 11.51 -0.32
CA ALA A 124 -3.89 11.38 0.00
C ALA A 124 -4.08 10.91 1.45
N CYS A 125 -5.17 11.36 2.08
CA CYS A 125 -5.55 10.99 3.43
C CYS A 125 -6.92 10.30 3.43
N VAL A 126 -6.98 9.06 3.88
CA VAL A 126 -8.23 8.32 4.06
C VAL A 126 -8.57 8.29 5.56
N GLY A 127 -9.72 8.88 5.91
CA GLY A 127 -10.17 8.88 7.31
C GLY A 127 -10.50 7.48 7.83
N ALA A 128 -10.36 7.29 9.13
CA ALA A 128 -10.59 6.00 9.77
C ALA A 128 -11.98 5.41 9.45
N ARG A 129 -12.09 4.07 9.42
CA ARG A 129 -13.31 3.31 9.13
C ARG A 129 -13.94 3.59 7.75
N SER A 130 -13.14 4.05 6.80
CA SER A 130 -13.60 4.27 5.44
C SER A 130 -13.51 3.00 4.58
N VAL A 131 -14.40 2.88 3.60
CA VAL A 131 -14.43 1.80 2.61
C VAL A 131 -14.08 2.40 1.25
N VAL A 132 -12.83 2.24 0.83
CA VAL A 132 -12.30 2.79 -0.43
C VAL A 132 -12.57 1.80 -1.55
N THR A 133 -13.47 2.17 -2.46
CA THR A 133 -13.91 1.33 -3.60
C THR A 133 -13.50 1.87 -4.95
N ARG A 134 -12.92 3.07 -5.00
CA ARG A 134 -12.44 3.78 -6.20
C ARG A 134 -11.16 4.54 -5.88
N ASP A 135 -10.43 4.92 -6.90
CA ASP A 135 -9.21 5.68 -6.76
C ASP A 135 -9.42 7.00 -6.02
N ILE A 136 -8.45 7.35 -5.19
CA ILE A 136 -8.40 8.60 -4.45
C ILE A 136 -7.30 9.48 -5.07
N PRO A 137 -7.63 10.70 -5.52
CA PRO A 137 -6.65 11.60 -6.11
C PRO A 137 -5.51 11.97 -5.16
N ALA A 138 -4.36 12.36 -5.73
CA ALA A 138 -3.24 12.87 -4.95
C ALA A 138 -3.67 14.05 -4.07
N PHE A 139 -3.20 14.08 -2.82
CA PHE A 139 -3.51 15.09 -1.81
C PHE A 139 -5.00 15.29 -1.50
N ALA A 140 -5.87 14.37 -1.89
CA ALA A 140 -7.28 14.40 -1.48
C ALA A 140 -7.46 13.85 -0.07
N MET A 141 -8.43 14.39 0.64
CA MET A 141 -8.96 13.84 1.89
C MET A 141 -10.27 13.13 1.59
N ALA A 142 -10.34 11.82 1.85
CA ALA A 142 -11.51 11.01 1.59
C ALA A 142 -12.01 10.30 2.86
N VAL A 143 -13.32 10.22 3.01
CA VAL A 143 -13.96 9.58 4.18
C VAL A 143 -15.25 8.88 3.80
N GLY A 144 -15.66 7.91 4.62
CA GLY A 144 -16.98 7.29 4.56
C GLY A 144 -17.02 5.91 3.93
N SER A 145 -18.23 5.35 3.82
CA SER A 145 -18.53 4.03 3.25
C SER A 145 -19.71 4.13 2.28
N PRO A 146 -19.46 4.16 0.96
CA PRO A 146 -18.16 4.24 0.30
C PRO A 146 -17.44 5.57 0.54
N ALA A 147 -16.10 5.55 0.52
CA ALA A 147 -15.29 6.74 0.70
C ALA A 147 -15.51 7.74 -0.45
N LYS A 148 -15.68 9.01 -0.08
CA LYS A 148 -15.83 10.14 -1.02
C LYS A 148 -14.80 11.21 -0.67
N VAL A 149 -14.27 11.87 -1.69
CA VAL A 149 -13.40 13.03 -1.51
C VAL A 149 -14.20 14.14 -0.84
N LEU A 150 -13.71 14.58 0.31
CA LEU A 150 -14.32 15.67 1.09
C LEU A 150 -13.75 17.02 0.66
N ARG A 151 -12.42 17.07 0.52
CA ARG A 151 -11.66 18.25 0.08
C ARG A 151 -10.24 17.88 -0.32
N MET A 152 -9.54 18.79 -0.94
CA MET A 152 -8.09 18.69 -1.11
C MET A 152 -7.37 19.17 0.15
N ARG A 153 -6.14 18.69 0.40
CA ARG A 153 -5.28 19.14 1.52
C ARG A 153 -4.78 20.56 1.29
N PHE A 154 -4.46 20.87 0.04
CA PHE A 154 -3.83 22.11 -0.38
C PHE A 154 -4.51 22.68 -1.63
N SER A 155 -4.17 23.90 -2.02
CA SER A 155 -4.54 24.47 -3.31
C SER A 155 -3.86 23.74 -4.47
N ASP A 156 -4.43 23.82 -5.66
CA ASP A 156 -3.87 23.18 -6.86
C ASP A 156 -2.43 23.60 -7.11
N ALA A 157 -2.13 24.90 -6.94
CA ALA A 157 -0.76 25.43 -7.11
C ALA A 157 0.26 24.81 -6.14
N ILE A 158 -0.11 24.57 -4.89
CA ILE A 158 0.75 23.89 -3.90
C ILE A 158 0.89 22.41 -4.27
N ILE A 159 -0.19 21.76 -4.68
CA ILE A 159 -0.17 20.34 -5.10
C ILE A 159 0.76 20.14 -6.30
N GLU A 160 0.67 20.97 -7.31
CA GLU A 160 1.54 20.93 -8.49
C GLU A 160 3.02 21.06 -8.10
N ARG A 161 3.36 22.00 -7.22
CA ARG A 161 4.72 22.20 -6.73
C ARG A 161 5.23 21.00 -5.92
N LEU A 162 4.39 20.44 -5.02
CA LEU A 162 4.73 19.25 -4.25
C LEU A 162 5.01 18.05 -5.15
N LEU A 163 4.19 17.83 -6.18
CA LEU A 163 4.38 16.77 -7.16
C LEU A 163 5.65 16.99 -8.01
N ALA A 164 5.92 18.23 -8.44
CA ALA A 164 7.12 18.58 -9.18
C ALA A 164 8.41 18.47 -8.35
N LEU A 165 8.36 18.85 -7.09
CA LEU A 165 9.49 18.66 -6.17
C LEU A 165 9.79 17.18 -5.94
N ALA A 166 8.75 16.35 -5.77
CA ALA A 166 8.84 14.92 -5.47
C ALA A 166 9.77 14.63 -4.28
N TRP A 167 9.58 15.33 -3.17
CA TRP A 167 10.48 15.36 -2.01
C TRP A 167 10.77 13.98 -1.42
N TRP A 168 9.89 13.00 -1.56
CA TRP A 168 10.06 11.61 -1.11
C TRP A 168 11.17 10.85 -1.84
N GLN A 169 11.75 11.44 -2.86
CA GLN A 169 12.92 10.90 -3.59
C GLN A 169 14.25 11.33 -2.98
N TYR A 170 14.24 12.27 -2.03
CA TYR A 170 15.45 12.87 -1.48
C TYR A 170 15.63 12.58 0.01
N ASP A 171 16.87 12.58 0.47
CA ASP A 171 17.20 12.58 1.89
C ASP A 171 17.02 13.98 2.47
N LEU A 172 15.98 14.16 3.26
CA LEU A 172 15.67 15.45 3.91
C LEU A 172 16.37 15.60 5.28
N ALA A 173 17.00 14.56 5.81
CA ALA A 173 17.58 14.58 7.15
C ALA A 173 18.60 15.72 7.37
N PRO A 174 19.49 16.07 6.41
CA PRO A 174 20.43 17.17 6.55
C PRO A 174 19.76 18.55 6.68
N HIS A 175 18.52 18.69 6.18
CA HIS A 175 17.82 19.96 6.06
C HIS A 175 16.71 20.17 7.10
N LYS A 176 16.31 19.12 7.83
CA LYS A 176 15.14 19.16 8.72
C LYS A 176 15.15 20.25 9.81
N LYS A 177 16.32 20.74 10.20
CA LYS A 177 16.47 21.81 11.19
C LYS A 177 16.35 23.22 10.58
N GLN A 178 16.30 23.34 9.25
CA GLN A 178 16.32 24.62 8.52
C GLN A 178 14.90 25.05 8.11
N VAL A 179 13.90 24.20 8.35
CA VAL A 179 12.51 24.45 7.95
C VAL A 179 11.54 24.19 9.10
N ASP A 180 10.42 24.88 9.05
CA ASP A 180 9.23 24.56 9.85
C ASP A 180 8.22 23.88 8.94
N PHE A 181 8.02 22.58 9.11
CA PHE A 181 7.10 21.79 8.28
C PHE A 181 5.63 22.23 8.38
N ALA A 182 5.26 23.02 9.39
CA ALA A 182 3.94 23.63 9.47
C ALA A 182 3.76 24.79 8.47
N GLN A 183 4.86 25.40 8.02
CA GLN A 183 4.89 26.49 7.05
C GLN A 183 5.09 25.92 5.63
N VAL A 184 4.01 25.38 5.05
CA VAL A 184 4.08 24.59 3.82
C VAL A 184 4.74 25.35 2.66
N GLU A 185 4.31 26.59 2.39
CA GLU A 185 4.84 27.37 1.26
C GLU A 185 6.31 27.72 1.43
N ALA A 186 6.71 28.14 2.65
CA ALA A 186 8.09 28.48 2.96
C ALA A 186 9.00 27.21 2.88
N THR A 187 8.54 26.09 3.41
CA THR A 187 9.24 24.81 3.35
C THR A 187 9.39 24.34 1.90
N LEU A 188 8.34 24.47 1.11
CA LEU A 188 8.35 24.09 -0.30
C LEU A 188 9.35 24.96 -1.09
N ALA A 189 9.31 26.28 -0.92
CA ALA A 189 10.26 27.19 -1.56
C ALA A 189 11.71 26.88 -1.17
N PHE A 190 11.98 26.57 0.10
CA PHE A 190 13.30 26.17 0.56
C PHE A 190 13.80 24.90 -0.17
N PHE A 191 12.98 23.86 -0.25
CA PHE A 191 13.39 22.61 -0.89
C PHE A 191 13.46 22.74 -2.42
N GLU A 192 12.64 23.54 -3.04
CA GLU A 192 12.77 23.87 -4.48
C GLU A 192 14.11 24.57 -4.76
N GLN A 193 14.50 25.54 -3.92
CA GLN A 193 15.81 26.16 -4.02
C GLN A 193 16.93 25.16 -3.83
N CYS A 194 16.85 24.28 -2.79
CA CYS A 194 17.83 23.23 -2.56
C CYS A 194 17.97 22.32 -3.77
N LYS A 195 16.86 21.97 -4.42
CA LYS A 195 16.85 21.14 -5.64
C LYS A 195 17.53 21.86 -6.80
N ALA A 196 17.20 23.15 -7.04
CA ALA A 196 17.79 23.94 -8.09
C ALA A 196 19.31 24.13 -7.91
N GLU A 197 19.78 24.23 -6.68
CA GLU A 197 21.20 24.39 -6.32
C GLU A 197 21.93 23.03 -6.22
N GLY A 198 21.27 21.89 -6.49
CA GLY A 198 21.89 20.56 -6.42
C GLY A 198 22.24 20.10 -5.00
N ARG A 199 21.66 20.70 -3.96
CA ARG A 199 21.91 20.36 -2.54
C ARG A 199 21.08 19.17 -2.03
N LEU A 200 20.03 18.77 -2.76
CA LEU A 200 19.25 17.59 -2.39
C LEU A 200 19.95 16.32 -2.89
N GLN A 201 20.24 15.42 -1.97
CA GLN A 201 20.81 14.12 -2.31
C GLN A 201 19.67 13.10 -2.48
N PRO A 202 19.74 12.25 -3.54
CA PRO A 202 18.74 11.19 -3.71
C PRO A 202 18.73 10.26 -2.50
N LEU A 203 17.53 9.89 -2.07
CA LEU A 203 17.32 8.86 -1.05
C LEU A 203 17.64 7.49 -1.65
N ARG A 204 18.63 6.80 -1.12
CA ARG A 204 19.10 5.47 -1.57
C ARG A 204 18.95 4.45 -0.44
N PRO A 205 17.73 3.96 -0.18
CA PRO A 205 17.50 2.99 0.87
C PRO A 205 17.99 1.60 0.47
N ASP A 206 18.53 0.86 1.42
CA ASP A 206 18.77 -0.57 1.22
C ASP A 206 17.43 -1.27 0.95
N THR A 207 17.38 -2.13 -0.05
CA THR A 207 16.16 -2.79 -0.47
C THR A 207 16.34 -4.31 -0.44
N TYR A 208 15.37 -4.99 0.14
CA TYR A 208 15.40 -6.44 0.31
C TYR A 208 14.08 -7.08 -0.11
N THR A 209 14.16 -8.29 -0.63
CA THR A 209 13.03 -9.21 -0.66
C THR A 209 13.06 -10.05 0.62
N LEU A 210 11.94 -10.06 1.32
CA LEU A 210 11.70 -10.91 2.48
C LEU A 210 10.78 -12.05 2.04
N MET A 211 11.25 -13.28 2.14
CA MET A 211 10.46 -14.49 1.84
C MET A 211 10.35 -15.33 3.10
N ARG A 212 9.15 -15.80 3.38
CA ARG A 212 8.89 -16.75 4.45
C ARG A 212 8.49 -18.09 3.83
N ASN A 213 9.30 -19.13 4.09
CA ASN A 213 9.01 -20.52 3.75
C ASN A 213 8.89 -21.27 5.08
N ASP A 214 7.68 -21.65 5.44
CA ASP A 214 7.34 -22.26 6.72
C ASP A 214 7.88 -21.43 7.93
N ASP A 215 8.87 -21.94 8.65
CA ASP A 215 9.46 -21.26 9.80
C ASP A 215 10.77 -20.52 9.47
N GLN A 216 11.20 -20.54 8.21
CA GLN A 216 12.43 -19.87 7.79
C GLN A 216 12.12 -18.54 7.09
N MET A 217 12.84 -17.52 7.48
CA MET A 217 12.84 -16.22 6.79
C MET A 217 14.16 -16.07 6.01
N THR A 218 14.05 -15.79 4.72
CA THR A 218 15.19 -15.48 3.86
C THR A 218 15.14 -14.02 3.43
N LEU A 219 16.32 -13.40 3.38
CA LEU A 219 16.50 -12.02 2.96
C LEU A 219 17.41 -12.00 1.73
N ALA A 220 16.99 -11.35 0.66
CA ALA A 220 17.78 -11.17 -0.55
C ALA A 220 17.83 -9.68 -0.91
N GLU A 221 19.02 -9.15 -1.18
CA GLU A 221 19.19 -7.77 -1.64
C GLU A 221 18.54 -7.55 -3.00
N ARG A 222 18.04 -6.35 -3.22
CA ARG A 222 17.44 -5.91 -4.48
C ARG A 222 17.79 -4.45 -4.79
N PRO A 223 17.67 -4.04 -6.06
CA PRO A 223 17.68 -2.62 -6.42
C PRO A 223 16.56 -1.85 -5.70
N PRO A 224 16.71 -0.53 -5.49
CA PRO A 224 15.65 0.33 -4.96
C PRO A 224 14.34 0.16 -5.72
N LEU A 225 13.22 0.37 -5.03
CA LEU A 225 11.88 0.26 -5.63
C LEU A 225 11.52 1.51 -6.47
N PHE A 226 12.14 2.66 -6.14
CA PHE A 226 11.82 3.97 -6.72
C PHE A 226 13.09 4.79 -7.00
#